data_72e3deb6c0464e0e182c608cab2461e7
#
_entry.id   72e3deb6c0464e0e182c608cab2461e7
#
_cell.length_a   1.000
_cell.length_b   1.000
_cell.length_c   1.000
_cell.angle_alpha   90.00
_cell.angle_beta   90.00
_cell.angle_gamma   90.00
#
_symmetry.space_group_name_H-M   'P 1'
#
loop_
_entity.id
_entity.type
_entity.pdbx_description
1 polymer ?
#
loop_
_entity_poly.entity_id
_entity_poly.type
_entity_poly.pdbx_seq_one_letter_code
_entity_poly.pdbx_strand_id
1 'polypeptide(L)'
;MSDQEIVDYCLEKLEDKTNRRAQYTTCLVINFPNGRERVIFGENSGVILTESREESRLKGMPFRELFFVPELNMMFHEVRELPKLKRNGYSLGHEVAVEKCASVIQENLFDSV
;
A
#
# COMPACT_ATOMS: atom_id res chain seq x y z
N MET A 1 -15.02 -6.33 14.48
CA MET A 1 -13.82 -7.06 14.96
C MET A 1 -12.80 -6.08 15.52
N SER A 2 -12.13 -6.46 16.62
CA SER A 2 -11.01 -5.69 17.13
C SER A 2 -9.78 -5.90 16.23
N ASP A 3 -8.77 -5.03 16.38
CA ASP A 3 -7.51 -5.18 15.65
C ASP A 3 -6.87 -6.54 15.95
N GLN A 4 -6.88 -6.96 17.22
CA GLN A 4 -6.30 -8.24 17.61
C GLN A 4 -7.05 -9.42 16.98
N GLU A 5 -8.36 -9.36 16.88
CA GLU A 5 -9.16 -10.40 16.23
C GLU A 5 -8.82 -10.48 14.74
N ILE A 6 -8.62 -9.35 14.08
CA ILE A 6 -8.23 -9.31 12.66
C ILE A 6 -6.85 -9.92 12.46
N VAL A 7 -5.89 -9.57 13.31
CA VAL A 7 -4.52 -10.13 13.28
C VAL A 7 -4.56 -11.64 13.47
N ASP A 8 -5.27 -12.11 14.50
CA ASP A 8 -5.38 -13.54 14.81
C ASP A 8 -6.04 -14.32 13.68
N TYR A 9 -7.08 -13.75 13.06
CA TYR A 9 -7.75 -14.34 11.92
C TYR A 9 -6.82 -14.50 10.73
N CYS A 10 -6.05 -13.46 10.41
CA CYS A 10 -5.10 -13.52 9.32
C CYS A 10 -4.00 -14.55 9.54
N LEU A 11 -3.44 -14.60 10.75
CA LEU A 11 -2.41 -15.57 11.09
C LEU A 11 -2.93 -17.00 11.03
N GLU A 12 -4.14 -17.23 11.50
CA GLU A 12 -4.78 -18.54 11.43
C GLU A 12 -5.01 -19.00 9.99
N LYS A 13 -5.55 -18.11 9.15
CA LYS A 13 -5.83 -18.42 7.73
C LYS A 13 -4.59 -18.70 6.92
N LEU A 14 -3.45 -18.13 7.30
CA LEU A 14 -2.20 -18.29 6.58
C LEU A 14 -1.23 -19.28 7.22
N GLU A 15 -1.64 -19.95 8.29
CA GLU A 15 -0.78 -20.83 9.09
C GLU A 15 -0.03 -21.87 8.26
N ASP A 16 -0.71 -22.51 7.30
CA ASP A 16 -0.13 -23.58 6.47
C ASP A 16 0.38 -23.07 5.11
N LYS A 17 0.39 -21.76 4.90
CA LYS A 17 0.76 -21.19 3.60
C LYS A 17 2.22 -20.84 3.53
N THR A 18 2.90 -21.33 2.48
CA THR A 18 4.28 -20.96 2.17
C THR A 18 4.34 -19.68 1.35
N ASN A 19 3.35 -19.48 0.49
CA ASN A 19 3.22 -18.23 -0.26
C ASN A 19 2.44 -17.23 0.58
N ARG A 20 3.16 -16.26 1.13
CA ARG A 20 2.59 -15.23 2.01
C ARG A 20 2.66 -13.85 1.38
N ARG A 21 2.78 -13.79 0.06
CA ARG A 21 2.81 -12.53 -0.69
C ARG A 21 1.50 -11.79 -0.53
N ALA A 22 1.62 -10.47 -0.37
CA ALA A 22 0.48 -9.59 -0.25
C ALA A 22 0.84 -8.24 -0.88
N GLN A 23 -0.17 -7.40 -1.10
CA GLN A 23 0.06 -6.07 -1.59
C GLN A 23 -0.98 -5.11 -1.00
N TYR A 24 -0.54 -3.88 -0.76
CA TYR A 24 -1.45 -2.77 -0.56
C TYR A 24 -1.75 -2.16 -1.92
N THR A 25 -3.01 -1.92 -2.19
CA THR A 25 -3.44 -1.25 -3.42
C THR A 25 -4.03 0.11 -3.07
N THR A 26 -3.47 1.15 -3.66
CA THR A 26 -4.02 2.51 -3.55
C THR A 26 -4.83 2.79 -4.80
N CYS A 27 -6.07 3.22 -4.64
CA CYS A 27 -6.96 3.57 -5.75
C CYS A 27 -7.32 5.04 -5.66
N LEU A 28 -7.09 5.78 -6.74
CA LEU A 28 -7.51 7.17 -6.87
C LEU A 28 -8.55 7.27 -7.99
N VAL A 29 -9.61 8.01 -7.73
CA VAL A 29 -10.67 8.27 -8.72
C VAL A 29 -10.68 9.76 -9.03
N ILE A 30 -10.60 10.10 -10.31
CA ILE A 30 -10.68 11.50 -10.77
C ILE A 30 -11.98 11.67 -11.51
N ASN A 31 -12.81 12.60 -11.05
CA ASN A 31 -14.04 12.99 -11.73
C ASN A 31 -13.82 14.35 -12.38
N PHE A 32 -13.98 14.40 -13.70
CA PHE A 32 -13.86 15.64 -14.45
C PHE A 32 -15.22 16.34 -14.56
N PRO A 33 -15.25 17.68 -14.69
CA PRO A 33 -16.51 18.42 -14.82
C PRO A 33 -17.38 18.00 -16.01
N ASN A 34 -16.78 17.40 -17.04
CA ASN A 34 -17.50 16.92 -18.23
C ASN A 34 -18.16 15.54 -18.03
N GLY A 35 -18.11 14.99 -16.81
CA GLY A 35 -18.68 13.69 -16.49
C GLY A 35 -17.74 12.50 -16.72
N ARG A 36 -16.55 12.72 -17.25
CA ARG A 36 -15.56 11.65 -17.42
C ARG A 36 -14.97 11.26 -16.07
N GLU A 37 -14.63 9.99 -15.94
CA GLU A 37 -14.01 9.43 -14.74
C GLU A 37 -12.77 8.63 -15.12
N ARG A 38 -11.72 8.74 -14.32
CA ARG A 38 -10.52 7.91 -14.44
C ARG A 38 -10.20 7.26 -13.11
N VAL A 39 -9.85 5.99 -13.17
CA VAL A 39 -9.45 5.21 -11.98
C VAL A 39 -7.98 4.86 -12.13
N ILE A 40 -7.20 5.14 -11.09
CA ILE A 40 -5.74 4.99 -11.10
C ILE A 40 -5.33 4.16 -9.90
N PHE A 41 -4.43 3.20 -10.12
CA PHE A 41 -3.94 2.32 -9.07
C PHE A 41 -2.44 2.48 -8.83
N GLY A 42 -2.05 2.34 -7.58
CA GLY A 42 -0.66 2.17 -7.17
C GLY A 42 -0.59 1.00 -6.20
N GLU A 43 0.49 0.23 -6.25
CA GLU A 43 0.61 -1.00 -5.47
C GLU A 43 1.92 -1.04 -4.68
N ASN A 44 1.87 -1.65 -3.50
CA ASN A 44 3.05 -1.97 -2.70
C ASN A 44 3.04 -3.45 -2.38
N SER A 45 4.06 -4.15 -2.84
CA SER A 45 4.22 -5.58 -2.60
C SER A 45 5.00 -5.84 -1.31
N GLY A 46 4.66 -6.91 -0.63
CA GLY A 46 5.34 -7.36 0.57
C GLY A 46 4.89 -8.76 0.94
N VAL A 47 5.14 -9.13 2.16
CA VAL A 47 4.74 -10.45 2.69
C VAL A 47 4.08 -10.28 4.06
N ILE A 48 3.17 -11.19 4.37
CA ILE A 48 2.56 -11.28 5.69
C ILE A 48 3.44 -12.17 6.56
N LEU A 49 3.87 -11.65 7.70
CA LEU A 49 4.70 -12.39 8.65
C LEU A 49 3.95 -13.56 9.28
N THR A 50 4.70 -14.53 9.79
CA THR A 50 4.14 -15.67 10.53
C THR A 50 3.76 -15.30 11.96
N GLU A 51 4.32 -14.20 12.47
CA GLU A 51 4.04 -13.70 13.81
C GLU A 51 3.88 -12.19 13.76
N SER A 52 3.04 -11.67 14.66
CA SER A 52 2.83 -10.23 14.79
C SER A 52 4.07 -9.53 15.36
N ARG A 53 4.40 -8.37 14.80
CA ARG A 53 5.40 -7.45 15.36
C ARG A 53 4.66 -6.47 16.27
N GLU A 54 4.48 -6.84 17.54
CA GLU A 54 3.71 -6.03 18.50
C GLU A 54 4.25 -4.61 18.66
N GLU A 55 5.54 -4.41 18.53
CA GLU A 55 6.19 -3.10 18.58
C GLU A 55 5.74 -2.18 17.45
N SER A 56 5.16 -2.75 16.40
CA SER A 56 4.63 -1.98 15.25
C SER A 56 3.14 -1.67 15.38
N ARG A 57 2.51 -2.09 16.47
CA ARG A 57 1.07 -1.97 16.66
C ARG A 57 0.60 -0.52 16.70
N LEU A 58 -0.47 -0.24 15.97
CA LEU A 58 -1.15 1.04 15.97
C LEU A 58 -2.64 0.80 15.87
N LYS A 59 -3.41 1.39 16.79
CA LYS A 59 -4.86 1.23 16.84
C LYS A 59 -5.51 1.62 15.52
N GLY A 60 -6.38 0.77 15.01
CA GLY A 60 -7.09 0.98 13.74
C GLY A 60 -6.31 0.56 12.51
N MET A 61 -5.09 0.02 12.68
CA MET A 61 -4.24 -0.41 11.58
C MET A 61 -3.70 -1.82 11.84
N PRO A 62 -4.55 -2.85 11.79
CA PRO A 62 -4.16 -4.21 12.18
C PRO A 62 -3.04 -4.81 11.33
N PHE A 63 -3.00 -4.50 10.02
CA PHE A 63 -1.98 -5.06 9.14
C PHE A 63 -0.60 -4.42 9.30
N ARG A 64 -0.51 -3.31 10.00
CA ARG A 64 0.76 -2.63 10.27
C ARG A 64 1.78 -3.55 10.98
N GLU A 65 1.32 -4.45 11.82
CA GLU A 65 2.17 -5.38 12.56
C GLU A 65 2.48 -6.68 11.81
N LEU A 66 1.95 -6.84 10.58
CA LEU A 66 2.08 -8.05 9.79
C LEU A 66 2.78 -7.85 8.44
N PHE A 67 2.76 -6.65 7.89
CA PHE A 67 3.20 -6.40 6.52
C PHE A 67 4.68 -6.02 6.48
N PHE A 68 5.48 -6.88 5.87
CA PHE A 68 6.94 -6.75 5.81
C PHE A 68 7.40 -6.59 4.36
N VAL A 69 8.42 -5.76 4.14
CA VAL A 69 9.01 -5.51 2.82
C VAL A 69 10.39 -6.15 2.76
N PRO A 70 10.51 -7.35 2.14
CA PRO A 70 11.79 -8.08 2.09
C PRO A 70 12.92 -7.32 1.40
N GLU A 71 12.61 -6.56 0.35
CA GLU A 71 13.61 -5.80 -0.41
C GLU A 71 14.39 -4.81 0.46
N LEU A 72 13.76 -4.30 1.51
CA LEU A 72 14.36 -3.33 2.42
C LEU A 72 14.57 -3.90 3.82
N ASN A 73 14.19 -5.15 4.02
CA ASN A 73 14.31 -5.85 5.32
C ASN A 73 13.71 -5.04 6.48
N MET A 74 12.52 -4.50 6.27
CA MET A 74 11.82 -3.72 7.30
C MET A 74 10.31 -3.78 7.10
N MET A 75 9.57 -3.37 8.14
CA MET A 75 8.12 -3.29 8.07
C MET A 75 7.70 -2.16 7.14
N PHE A 76 6.55 -2.30 6.47
CA PHE A 76 6.07 -1.33 5.52
C PHE A 76 5.96 0.09 6.10
N HIS A 77 5.48 0.22 7.36
CA HIS A 77 5.36 1.54 7.97
C HIS A 77 6.73 2.22 8.16
N GLU A 78 7.79 1.43 8.36
CA GLU A 78 9.16 1.94 8.45
C GLU A 78 9.65 2.44 7.09
N VAL A 79 9.29 1.73 6.01
CA VAL A 79 9.62 2.14 4.64
C VAL A 79 9.01 3.50 4.33
N ARG A 80 7.76 3.73 4.75
CA ARG A 80 7.06 5.00 4.51
C ARG A 80 7.74 6.19 5.19
N GLU A 81 8.46 5.95 6.27
CA GLU A 81 9.18 6.99 7.00
C GLU A 81 10.57 7.28 6.42
N LEU A 82 11.08 6.41 5.53
CA LEU A 82 12.38 6.62 4.90
C LEU A 82 12.31 7.72 3.84
N PRO A 83 13.41 8.50 3.70
CA PRO A 83 13.56 9.39 2.55
C PRO A 83 13.53 8.58 1.25
N LYS A 84 12.96 9.15 0.20
CA LYS A 84 12.81 8.49 -1.10
C LYS A 84 14.13 7.88 -1.63
N LEU A 85 15.24 8.58 -1.43
CA LEU A 85 16.56 8.12 -1.89
C LEU A 85 17.05 6.87 -1.15
N LYS A 86 16.52 6.57 0.03
CA LYS A 86 16.94 5.42 0.84
C LYS A 86 16.05 4.20 0.64
N ARG A 87 15.09 4.27 -0.26
CA ARG A 87 14.14 3.16 -0.51
C ARG A 87 14.63 2.18 -1.58
N ASN A 88 15.84 2.33 -2.10
CA ASN A 88 16.44 1.43 -3.11
C ASN A 88 15.52 1.15 -4.30
N GLY A 89 14.82 2.17 -4.78
CA GLY A 89 13.91 2.04 -5.91
C GLY A 89 12.51 1.51 -5.55
N TYR A 90 12.26 1.18 -4.28
CA TYR A 90 10.93 0.78 -3.83
C TYR A 90 10.01 2.01 -3.83
N SER A 91 8.99 1.99 -4.67
CA SER A 91 8.04 3.10 -4.81
C SER A 91 6.81 2.88 -3.95
N LEU A 92 6.39 3.91 -3.22
CA LEU A 92 5.14 3.84 -2.46
C LEU A 92 3.94 3.92 -3.41
N GLY A 93 2.97 3.04 -3.23
CA GLY A 93 1.81 2.95 -4.11
C GLY A 93 1.03 4.26 -4.23
N HIS A 94 0.87 5.00 -3.14
CA HIS A 94 0.17 6.28 -3.19
C HIS A 94 0.96 7.34 -3.98
N GLU A 95 2.29 7.32 -3.93
CA GLU A 95 3.13 8.23 -4.72
C GLU A 95 3.01 7.91 -6.21
N VAL A 96 3.05 6.63 -6.57
CA VAL A 96 2.87 6.18 -7.95
C VAL A 96 1.50 6.59 -8.48
N ALA A 97 0.45 6.39 -7.68
CA ALA A 97 -0.91 6.76 -8.05
C ALA A 97 -1.02 8.28 -8.27
N VAL A 98 -0.41 9.09 -7.39
CA VAL A 98 -0.40 10.55 -7.53
C VAL A 98 0.33 11.00 -8.79
N GLU A 99 1.47 10.39 -9.12
CA GLU A 99 2.22 10.70 -10.34
C GLU A 99 1.40 10.40 -11.59
N LYS A 100 0.73 9.25 -11.62
CA LYS A 100 -0.18 8.88 -12.71
C LYS A 100 -1.36 9.84 -12.81
N CYS A 101 -1.88 10.27 -11.65
CA CYS A 101 -2.97 11.24 -11.57
C CYS A 101 -2.56 12.58 -12.21
N ALA A 102 -1.38 13.07 -11.89
CA ALA A 102 -0.86 14.32 -12.45
C ALA A 102 -0.75 14.25 -13.99
N SER A 103 -0.28 13.12 -14.52
CA SER A 103 -0.18 12.90 -15.97
C SER A 103 -1.56 12.92 -16.63
N VAL A 104 -2.54 12.24 -16.03
CA VAL A 104 -3.92 12.18 -16.56
C VAL A 104 -4.54 13.58 -16.58
N ILE A 105 -4.37 14.34 -15.50
CA ILE A 105 -4.90 15.71 -15.41
C ILE A 105 -4.27 16.59 -16.49
N GLN A 106 -2.97 16.51 -16.66
CA GLN A 106 -2.22 17.28 -17.65
C GLN A 106 -2.71 16.99 -19.07
N GLU A 107 -2.88 15.71 -19.42
CA GLU A 107 -3.41 15.29 -20.73
C GLU A 107 -4.79 15.89 -20.98
N ASN A 108 -5.67 15.85 -19.99
CA ASN A 108 -7.05 16.34 -20.13
C ASN A 108 -7.12 17.86 -20.19
N LEU A 109 -6.19 18.57 -19.55
CA LEU A 109 -6.11 20.03 -19.65
C LEU A 109 -5.78 20.48 -21.08
N PHE A 110 -4.89 19.77 -21.75
CA PHE A 110 -4.56 20.07 -23.16
C PHE A 110 -5.70 19.74 -24.09
N ASP A 111 -6.41 18.65 -23.85
CA ASP A 111 -7.55 18.23 -24.67
C ASP A 111 -8.76 19.15 -24.53
N SER A 112 -8.82 19.94 -23.48
CA SER A 112 -9.93 20.86 -23.18
C SER A 112 -9.79 22.23 -23.81
N VAL A 113 -8.68 22.50 -24.46
CA VAL A 113 -8.37 23.83 -25.04
C VAL A 113 -8.77 23.93 -26.51
#